data_0b5b445086ae8ee43ce115d00fb7ad9e
#
_entry.id   0b5b445086ae8ee43ce115d00fb7ad9e
#
_cell.length_a   1.000
_cell.length_b   1.000
_cell.length_c   1.000
_cell.angle_alpha   90.00
_cell.angle_beta   90.00
_cell.angle_gamma   90.00
#
_symmetry.space_group_name_H-M   'P 1'
#
loop_
_entity.id
_entity.type
_entity.pdbx_description
1 polymer ?
#
loop_
_entity_poly.entity_id
_entity_poly.type
_entity_poly.pdbx_seq_one_letter_code
_entity_poly.pdbx_strand_id
1 'polypeptide(L)'
;MKRAGIILAAWVMVAPMLAQTEPPKASPEVKKLDVLAGSWTVEGDIKPSPMGPGGKMTESEKCEWMEGGYFLVCHVDFKSTMGNGFGMGVMGYSKDDKTYTYHEFNSWGESMDSKGAVDGDIWTWTSDEKMEGKMVKGRFVMKMTSPTSYDFTYETSPDGAKWTTAVDGKATKK
;
A
#
# COMPACT_ATOMS: atom_id res chain seq x y z
N MET A 1 47.66 -11.12 69.71
CA MET A 1 47.32 -10.19 68.61
C MET A 1 46.97 -11.04 67.38
N LYS A 2 45.65 -11.19 67.09
CA LYS A 2 45.12 -11.97 65.89
C LYS A 2 44.80 -10.99 64.79
N ARG A 3 45.46 -11.08 63.64
CA ARG A 3 45.18 -10.32 62.47
C ARG A 3 44.11 -11.04 61.64
N ALA A 4 42.94 -10.41 61.50
CA ALA A 4 41.85 -10.86 60.57
C ALA A 4 42.15 -10.33 59.22
N GLY A 5 42.32 -11.24 58.25
CA GLY A 5 42.43 -10.89 56.83
C GLY A 5 41.02 -10.77 56.17
N ILE A 6 40.71 -9.61 55.58
CA ILE A 6 39.48 -9.37 54.81
C ILE A 6 39.75 -9.81 53.40
N ILE A 7 39.03 -10.84 52.91
CA ILE A 7 39.03 -11.27 51.50
C ILE A 7 37.94 -10.46 50.78
N LEU A 8 38.34 -9.54 49.92
CA LEU A 8 37.41 -8.83 49.02
C LEU A 8 37.14 -9.74 47.81
N ALA A 9 35.93 -10.30 47.74
CA ALA A 9 35.47 -11.01 46.58
C ALA A 9 34.94 -10.02 45.55
N ALA A 10 35.67 -9.82 44.43
CA ALA A 10 35.21 -9.01 43.31
C ALA A 10 34.19 -9.80 42.48
N TRP A 11 32.94 -9.38 42.54
CA TRP A 11 31.88 -9.88 41.66
C TRP A 11 32.03 -9.23 40.26
N VAL A 12 32.48 -9.99 39.27
CA VAL A 12 32.45 -9.58 37.86
C VAL A 12 31.03 -9.79 37.34
N MET A 13 30.27 -8.71 37.21
CA MET A 13 28.99 -8.74 36.52
C MET A 13 29.27 -8.85 35.01
N VAL A 14 29.10 -10.03 34.45
CA VAL A 14 29.03 -10.24 33.01
C VAL A 14 27.63 -9.82 32.56
N ALA A 15 27.48 -8.58 32.04
CA ALA A 15 26.26 -8.16 31.40
C ALA A 15 26.07 -9.00 30.12
N PRO A 16 24.90 -9.65 29.90
CA PRO A 16 24.65 -10.30 28.62
C PRO A 16 24.59 -9.22 27.54
N MET A 17 25.52 -9.23 26.59
CA MET A 17 25.44 -8.50 25.35
C MET A 17 24.26 -9.08 24.60
N LEU A 18 23.10 -8.38 24.61
CA LEU A 18 22.00 -8.62 23.71
C LEU A 18 22.54 -8.34 22.31
N ALA A 19 22.89 -9.39 21.59
CA ALA A 19 23.18 -9.29 20.18
C ALA A 19 21.96 -8.68 19.51
N GLN A 20 22.04 -7.43 19.04
CA GLN A 20 21.05 -6.86 18.15
C GLN A 20 21.09 -7.70 16.87
N THR A 21 20.12 -8.60 16.73
CA THR A 21 19.91 -9.31 15.47
C THR A 21 19.54 -8.27 14.42
N GLU A 22 20.32 -8.20 13.34
CA GLU A 22 19.96 -7.36 12.18
C GLU A 22 18.51 -7.66 11.80
N PRO A 23 17.70 -6.62 11.49
CA PRO A 23 16.33 -6.85 11.03
C PRO A 23 16.35 -7.76 9.80
N PRO A 24 15.41 -8.70 9.70
CA PRO A 24 15.37 -9.64 8.58
C PRO A 24 15.27 -8.86 7.26
N LYS A 25 15.93 -9.33 6.21
CA LYS A 25 15.86 -8.71 4.88
C LYS A 25 14.45 -8.86 4.30
N ALA A 26 14.00 -7.82 3.57
CA ALA A 26 12.74 -7.86 2.83
C ALA A 26 12.70 -9.04 1.86
N SER A 27 11.55 -9.73 1.79
CA SER A 27 11.37 -10.90 0.92
C SER A 27 11.34 -10.52 -0.57
N PRO A 28 11.55 -11.48 -1.49
CA PRO A 28 11.41 -11.23 -2.92
C PRO A 28 10.04 -10.64 -3.31
N GLU A 29 8.97 -11.02 -2.60
CA GLU A 29 7.62 -10.51 -2.83
C GLU A 29 7.54 -9.02 -2.49
N VAL A 30 8.10 -8.59 -1.35
CA VAL A 30 8.18 -7.16 -0.98
C VAL A 30 8.90 -6.37 -2.06
N LYS A 31 10.00 -6.91 -2.61
CA LYS A 31 10.77 -6.23 -3.67
C LYS A 31 10.00 -6.06 -4.98
N LYS A 32 8.96 -6.83 -5.26
CA LYS A 32 8.11 -6.60 -6.43
C LYS A 32 7.42 -5.23 -6.38
N LEU A 33 7.19 -4.67 -5.19
CA LEU A 33 6.65 -3.33 -5.04
C LEU A 33 7.59 -2.22 -5.54
N ASP A 34 8.87 -2.51 -5.80
CA ASP A 34 9.84 -1.53 -6.35
C ASP A 34 9.34 -0.90 -7.66
N VAL A 35 8.58 -1.64 -8.45
CA VAL A 35 8.02 -1.11 -9.70
C VAL A 35 7.10 0.08 -9.46
N LEU A 36 6.46 0.15 -8.30
CA LEU A 36 5.54 1.21 -7.91
C LEU A 36 6.24 2.40 -7.23
N ALA A 37 7.46 2.22 -6.72
CA ALA A 37 8.22 3.30 -6.09
C ALA A 37 8.55 4.42 -7.07
N GLY A 38 8.50 5.67 -6.61
CA GLY A 38 8.80 6.87 -7.41
C GLY A 38 7.61 7.82 -7.54
N SER A 39 7.69 8.72 -8.52
CA SER A 39 6.63 9.71 -8.75
C SER A 39 5.84 9.37 -10.01
N TRP A 40 4.51 9.41 -9.91
CA TRP A 40 3.60 9.07 -10.97
C TRP A 40 2.63 10.21 -11.29
N THR A 41 2.20 10.27 -12.52
CA THR A 41 1.04 11.05 -12.95
C THR A 41 0.01 10.08 -13.47
N VAL A 42 -1.21 10.19 -12.95
CA VAL A 42 -2.36 9.36 -13.30
C VAL A 42 -3.38 10.22 -14.03
N GLU A 43 -3.92 9.72 -15.11
CA GLU A 43 -5.02 10.32 -15.87
C GLU A 43 -6.11 9.28 -16.05
N GLY A 44 -7.35 9.62 -15.74
CA GLY A 44 -8.46 8.67 -15.80
C GLY A 44 -9.79 9.29 -16.19
N ASP A 45 -10.71 8.39 -16.51
CA ASP A 45 -12.09 8.66 -16.84
C ASP A 45 -13.02 8.00 -15.83
N ILE A 46 -13.67 8.82 -14.99
CA ILE A 46 -14.74 8.37 -14.11
C ILE A 46 -15.98 8.13 -14.96
N LYS A 47 -16.57 6.96 -14.85
CA LYS A 47 -17.77 6.60 -15.62
C LYS A 47 -19.03 7.21 -15.01
N PRO A 48 -20.02 7.58 -15.82
CA PRO A 48 -21.31 8.01 -15.32
C PRO A 48 -21.94 6.92 -14.42
N SER A 49 -22.50 7.33 -13.30
CA SER A 49 -23.15 6.46 -12.33
C SER A 49 -24.31 7.19 -11.64
N PRO A 50 -25.13 6.54 -10.81
CA PRO A 50 -26.12 7.23 -9.98
C PRO A 50 -25.51 8.31 -9.07
N MET A 51 -24.20 8.25 -8.76
CA MET A 51 -23.49 9.22 -7.94
C MET A 51 -23.06 10.49 -8.71
N GLY A 52 -23.12 10.47 -10.06
CA GLY A 52 -22.74 11.64 -10.84
C GLY A 52 -22.50 11.34 -12.33
N PRO A 53 -22.34 12.41 -13.13
CA PRO A 53 -22.19 12.29 -14.59
C PRO A 53 -20.84 11.71 -15.03
N GLY A 54 -19.93 11.46 -14.11
CA GLY A 54 -18.56 11.07 -14.42
C GLY A 54 -17.70 12.27 -14.85
N GLY A 55 -16.57 11.99 -15.51
CA GLY A 55 -15.66 13.00 -16.02
C GLY A 55 -14.20 12.64 -15.86
N LYS A 56 -13.33 13.60 -16.13
CA LYS A 56 -11.88 13.40 -16.03
C LYS A 56 -11.40 13.45 -14.57
N MET A 57 -10.38 12.65 -14.30
CA MET A 57 -9.59 12.73 -13.07
C MET A 57 -8.09 12.77 -13.39
N THR A 58 -7.34 13.36 -12.50
CA THR A 58 -5.87 13.36 -12.52
C THR A 58 -5.34 13.19 -11.12
N GLU A 59 -4.21 12.47 -11.00
CA GLU A 59 -3.51 12.33 -9.73
C GLU A 59 -2.02 12.58 -9.91
N SER A 60 -1.41 13.12 -8.87
CA SER A 60 0.03 13.11 -8.67
C SER A 60 0.33 12.22 -7.47
N GLU A 61 1.07 11.17 -7.69
CA GLU A 61 1.41 10.22 -6.64
C GLU A 61 2.92 10.16 -6.44
N LYS A 62 3.34 10.05 -5.18
CA LYS A 62 4.74 9.84 -4.79
C LYS A 62 4.82 8.69 -3.80
N CYS A 63 5.51 7.61 -4.21
CA CYS A 63 5.70 6.41 -3.42
C CYS A 63 7.15 6.25 -2.99
N GLU A 64 7.40 6.16 -1.69
CA GLU A 64 8.73 6.04 -1.11
C GLU A 64 8.77 4.88 -0.10
N TRP A 65 9.90 4.17 -0.06
CA TRP A 65 10.09 3.13 0.93
C TRP A 65 10.19 3.72 2.34
N MET A 66 9.43 3.14 3.27
CA MET A 66 9.64 3.35 4.69
C MET A 66 11.02 2.79 5.10
N GLU A 67 11.64 3.36 6.11
CA GLU A 67 12.86 2.81 6.71
C GLU A 67 12.69 1.31 7.04
N GLY A 68 13.69 0.51 6.68
CA GLY A 68 13.63 -0.95 6.78
C GLY A 68 13.16 -1.66 5.51
N GLY A 69 12.53 -0.97 4.54
CA GLY A 69 12.20 -1.49 3.21
C GLY A 69 11.12 -2.57 3.19
N TYR A 70 10.18 -2.56 4.15
CA TYR A 70 9.06 -3.50 4.21
C TYR A 70 7.75 -2.92 3.70
N PHE A 71 7.60 -1.59 3.76
CA PHE A 71 6.39 -0.89 3.37
C PHE A 71 6.72 0.23 2.41
N LEU A 72 5.92 0.34 1.36
CA LEU A 72 5.95 1.44 0.42
C LEU A 72 4.83 2.41 0.80
N VAL A 73 5.18 3.66 1.09
CA VAL A 73 4.22 4.71 1.46
C VAL A 73 4.02 5.64 0.27
N CYS A 74 2.77 5.79 -0.14
CA CYS A 74 2.37 6.62 -1.26
C CYS A 74 1.56 7.83 -0.77
N HIS A 75 1.89 9.01 -1.26
CA HIS A 75 1.11 10.23 -1.08
C HIS A 75 0.49 10.62 -2.41
N VAL A 76 -0.79 10.90 -2.40
CA VAL A 76 -1.60 11.18 -3.59
C VAL A 76 -2.28 12.53 -3.46
N ASP A 77 -2.12 13.38 -4.49
CA ASP A 77 -2.96 14.57 -4.71
C ASP A 77 -3.87 14.27 -5.90
N PHE A 78 -5.18 14.29 -5.69
CA PHE A 78 -6.12 13.99 -6.75
C PHE A 78 -7.06 15.17 -7.05
N LYS A 79 -7.48 15.25 -8.32
CA LYS A 79 -8.43 16.24 -8.84
C LYS A 79 -9.42 15.53 -9.73
N SER A 80 -10.69 15.79 -9.52
CA SER A 80 -11.75 15.20 -10.32
C SER A 80 -12.96 16.13 -10.43
N THR A 81 -13.94 15.75 -11.22
CA THR A 81 -15.24 16.42 -11.29
C THR A 81 -16.04 16.31 -10.00
N MET A 82 -15.72 15.35 -9.12
CA MET A 82 -16.38 15.16 -7.82
C MET A 82 -15.70 15.96 -6.71
N GLY A 83 -14.53 16.56 -6.95
CA GLY A 83 -13.76 17.34 -5.99
C GLY A 83 -12.28 17.05 -6.05
N ASN A 84 -11.53 17.78 -5.22
CA ASN A 84 -10.10 17.61 -5.07
C ASN A 84 -9.80 17.12 -3.66
N GLY A 85 -8.73 16.39 -3.49
CA GLY A 85 -8.30 15.91 -2.19
C GLY A 85 -6.89 15.35 -2.23
N PHE A 86 -6.49 14.80 -1.11
CA PHE A 86 -5.23 14.09 -0.98
C PHE A 86 -5.46 12.80 -0.20
N GLY A 87 -4.58 11.84 -0.43
CA GLY A 87 -4.59 10.56 0.23
C GLY A 87 -3.20 10.10 0.60
N MET A 88 -3.16 9.06 1.43
CA MET A 88 -1.97 8.32 1.78
C MET A 88 -2.29 6.84 1.74
N GLY A 89 -1.43 6.08 1.09
CA GLY A 89 -1.54 4.63 1.05
C GLY A 89 -0.26 3.96 1.57
N VAL A 90 -0.41 2.81 2.21
CA VAL A 90 0.70 1.99 2.69
C VAL A 90 0.57 0.60 2.12
N MET A 91 1.55 0.21 1.29
CA MET A 91 1.60 -1.12 0.67
C MET A 91 2.64 -2.00 1.37
N GLY A 92 2.33 -3.26 1.53
CA GLY A 92 3.22 -4.27 2.10
C GLY A 92 2.91 -5.67 1.61
N TYR A 93 3.54 -6.67 2.21
CA TYR A 93 3.28 -8.08 1.93
C TYR A 93 3.17 -8.88 3.22
N SER A 94 2.03 -9.53 3.42
CA SER A 94 1.81 -10.49 4.51
C SER A 94 2.37 -11.86 4.11
N LYS A 95 3.40 -12.31 4.83
CA LYS A 95 3.99 -13.65 4.62
C LYS A 95 3.04 -14.76 5.04
N ASP A 96 2.27 -14.53 6.08
CA ASP A 96 1.35 -15.52 6.65
C ASP A 96 0.16 -15.76 5.70
N ASP A 97 -0.41 -14.66 5.17
CA ASP A 97 -1.54 -14.72 4.23
C ASP A 97 -1.09 -14.90 2.78
N LYS A 98 0.20 -14.76 2.48
CA LYS A 98 0.79 -14.78 1.13
C LYS A 98 0.09 -13.81 0.17
N THR A 99 -0.23 -12.61 0.65
CA THR A 99 -0.93 -11.57 -0.10
C THR A 99 -0.29 -10.22 0.10
N TYR A 100 -0.41 -9.33 -0.87
CA TYR A 100 -0.08 -7.93 -0.68
C TYR A 100 -1.19 -7.25 0.10
N THR A 101 -0.83 -6.24 0.88
CA THR A 101 -1.76 -5.41 1.64
C THR A 101 -1.64 -3.97 1.19
N TYR A 102 -2.75 -3.27 1.12
CA TYR A 102 -2.81 -1.85 0.86
C TYR A 102 -3.83 -1.22 1.81
N HIS A 103 -3.37 -0.27 2.60
CA HIS A 103 -4.17 0.51 3.55
C HIS A 103 -4.19 1.94 3.06
N GLU A 104 -5.37 2.48 2.80
CA GLU A 104 -5.55 3.82 2.27
C GLU A 104 -6.36 4.69 3.21
N PHE A 105 -6.00 5.98 3.25
CA PHE A 105 -6.69 7.05 3.98
C PHE A 105 -6.77 8.27 3.08
N ASN A 106 -7.89 8.98 3.11
CA ASN A 106 -8.03 10.19 2.31
C ASN A 106 -8.55 11.39 3.11
N SER A 107 -8.46 12.58 2.50
CA SER A 107 -8.85 13.85 3.11
C SER A 107 -10.36 14.03 3.30
N TRP A 108 -11.17 13.07 2.85
CA TRP A 108 -12.61 13.03 3.08
C TRP A 108 -12.99 12.22 4.33
N GLY A 109 -11.98 11.69 5.03
CA GLY A 109 -12.15 10.89 6.25
C GLY A 109 -12.49 9.42 5.98
N GLU A 110 -12.23 8.95 4.77
CA GLU A 110 -12.43 7.56 4.38
C GLU A 110 -11.15 6.75 4.56
N SER A 111 -11.30 5.48 4.86
CA SER A 111 -10.22 4.50 4.87
C SER A 111 -10.64 3.23 4.17
N MET A 112 -9.70 2.59 3.49
CA MET A 112 -9.95 1.35 2.77
C MET A 112 -8.78 0.37 2.97
N ASP A 113 -9.13 -0.90 3.15
CA ASP A 113 -8.18 -2.01 3.19
C ASP A 113 -8.37 -2.88 1.96
N SER A 114 -7.27 -3.15 1.26
CA SER A 114 -7.27 -3.99 0.08
C SER A 114 -6.26 -5.13 0.20
N LYS A 115 -6.60 -6.26 -0.41
CA LYS A 115 -5.69 -7.40 -0.60
C LYS A 115 -5.27 -7.48 -2.05
N GLY A 116 -3.97 -7.68 -2.28
CA GLY A 116 -3.37 -7.67 -3.60
C GLY A 116 -2.80 -9.02 -4.01
N ALA A 117 -2.86 -9.29 -5.31
CA ALA A 117 -2.17 -10.38 -5.96
C ALA A 117 -1.46 -9.86 -7.22
N VAL A 118 -0.37 -10.54 -7.61
CA VAL A 118 0.36 -10.22 -8.83
C VAL A 118 0.54 -11.50 -9.66
N ASP A 119 0.20 -11.40 -10.95
CA ASP A 119 0.39 -12.45 -11.93
C ASP A 119 1.02 -11.83 -13.19
N GLY A 120 2.30 -12.12 -13.42
CA GLY A 120 3.09 -11.47 -14.45
C GLY A 120 3.10 -9.95 -14.28
N ASP A 121 2.57 -9.24 -15.30
CA ASP A 121 2.50 -7.79 -15.34
C ASP A 121 1.18 -7.23 -14.77
N ILE A 122 0.30 -8.10 -14.24
CA ILE A 122 -1.01 -7.72 -13.74
C ILE A 122 -1.00 -7.72 -12.22
N TRP A 123 -1.36 -6.58 -11.63
CA TRP A 123 -1.64 -6.41 -10.22
C TRP A 123 -3.14 -6.27 -10.02
N THR A 124 -3.69 -7.05 -9.12
CA THR A 124 -5.12 -6.98 -8.77
C THR A 124 -5.27 -6.75 -7.29
N TRP A 125 -5.94 -5.66 -6.93
CA TRP A 125 -6.29 -5.31 -5.56
C TRP A 125 -7.79 -5.46 -5.37
N THR A 126 -8.21 -6.05 -4.28
CA THR A 126 -9.63 -6.26 -3.94
C THR A 126 -9.95 -5.74 -2.55
N SER A 127 -11.11 -5.13 -2.41
CA SER A 127 -11.62 -4.54 -1.18
C SER A 127 -13.08 -4.91 -0.96
N ASP A 128 -13.51 -4.86 0.30
CA ASP A 128 -14.93 -4.79 0.66
C ASP A 128 -15.22 -3.36 1.13
N GLU A 129 -16.13 -2.69 0.45
CA GLU A 129 -16.39 -1.25 0.62
C GLU A 129 -17.85 -1.03 1.03
N LYS A 130 -18.09 0.07 1.75
CA LYS A 130 -19.46 0.47 2.10
C LYS A 130 -19.86 1.68 1.25
N MET A 131 -20.72 1.48 0.26
CA MET A 131 -21.27 2.52 -0.59
C MET A 131 -22.75 2.70 -0.31
N GLU A 132 -23.18 3.90 0.05
CA GLU A 132 -24.59 4.22 0.39
C GLU A 132 -25.21 3.24 1.42
N GLY A 133 -24.41 2.81 2.39
CA GLY A 133 -24.84 1.87 3.44
C GLY A 133 -24.86 0.40 3.03
N LYS A 134 -24.56 0.06 1.78
CA LYS A 134 -24.47 -1.32 1.27
C LYS A 134 -23.03 -1.75 1.12
N MET A 135 -22.76 -3.02 1.40
CA MET A 135 -21.45 -3.60 1.09
C MET A 135 -21.36 -3.88 -0.40
N VAL A 136 -20.28 -3.45 -1.00
CA VAL A 136 -19.88 -3.74 -2.39
C VAL A 136 -18.43 -4.21 -2.41
N LYS A 137 -18.08 -4.96 -3.43
CA LYS A 137 -16.69 -5.35 -3.68
C LYS A 137 -16.06 -4.35 -4.64
N GLY A 138 -14.87 -3.87 -4.28
CA GLY A 138 -14.01 -3.10 -5.16
C GLY A 138 -12.94 -3.99 -5.78
N ARG A 139 -12.53 -3.67 -7.00
CA ARG A 139 -11.41 -4.31 -7.68
C ARG A 139 -10.65 -3.28 -8.50
N PHE A 140 -9.38 -3.06 -8.14
CA PHE A 140 -8.46 -2.24 -8.91
C PHE A 140 -7.48 -3.15 -9.63
N VAL A 141 -7.43 -3.09 -10.94
CA VAL A 141 -6.56 -3.88 -11.79
C VAL A 141 -5.57 -2.94 -12.47
N MET A 142 -4.28 -3.20 -12.29
CA MET A 142 -3.19 -2.51 -12.96
C MET A 142 -2.50 -3.47 -13.91
N LYS A 143 -2.33 -3.08 -15.16
CA LYS A 143 -1.53 -3.82 -16.14
C LYS A 143 -0.30 -2.99 -16.50
N MET A 144 0.86 -3.44 -16.03
CA MET A 144 2.13 -2.81 -16.39
C MET A 144 2.35 -2.92 -17.89
N THR A 145 2.47 -1.79 -18.57
CA THR A 145 2.74 -1.69 -20.01
C THR A 145 4.21 -1.44 -20.29
N SER A 146 4.92 -0.92 -19.28
CA SER A 146 6.38 -0.76 -19.26
C SER A 146 6.84 -0.58 -17.80
N PRO A 147 8.16 -0.54 -17.50
CA PRO A 147 8.66 -0.20 -16.16
C PRO A 147 8.23 1.18 -15.64
N THR A 148 7.72 2.03 -16.52
CA THR A 148 7.33 3.42 -16.22
C THR A 148 5.89 3.75 -16.59
N SER A 149 5.06 2.77 -16.92
CA SER A 149 3.66 3.00 -17.23
C SER A 149 2.79 1.78 -16.97
N TYR A 150 1.54 2.03 -16.58
CA TYR A 150 0.50 1.01 -16.50
C TYR A 150 -0.86 1.58 -16.93
N ASP A 151 -1.70 0.71 -17.47
CA ASP A 151 -3.13 0.97 -17.63
C ASP A 151 -3.87 0.42 -16.42
N PHE A 152 -4.97 1.05 -16.03
CA PHE A 152 -5.75 0.57 -14.88
C PHE A 152 -7.25 0.63 -15.12
N THR A 153 -7.96 -0.20 -14.36
CA THR A 153 -9.41 -0.13 -14.18
C THR A 153 -9.74 -0.27 -12.69
N TYR A 154 -10.69 0.56 -12.24
CA TYR A 154 -11.37 0.34 -10.97
C TYR A 154 -12.80 -0.09 -11.24
N GLU A 155 -13.20 -1.19 -10.65
CA GLU A 155 -14.49 -1.82 -10.88
C GLU A 155 -15.17 -2.10 -9.55
N THR A 156 -16.48 -2.02 -9.54
CA THR A 156 -17.31 -2.36 -8.38
C THR A 156 -18.28 -3.49 -8.71
N SER A 157 -18.66 -4.25 -7.70
CA SER A 157 -19.61 -5.33 -7.82
C SER A 157 -20.43 -5.51 -6.53
N PRO A 158 -21.75 -5.63 -6.60
CA PRO A 158 -22.56 -5.91 -5.40
C PRO A 158 -22.37 -7.33 -4.85
N ASP A 159 -21.96 -8.28 -5.68
CA ASP A 159 -21.90 -9.71 -5.33
C ASP A 159 -20.57 -10.40 -5.68
N GLY A 160 -19.67 -9.69 -6.36
CA GLY A 160 -18.41 -10.23 -6.87
C GLY A 160 -18.53 -11.05 -8.17
N ALA A 161 -19.73 -11.17 -8.76
CA ALA A 161 -19.97 -11.92 -9.99
C ALA A 161 -20.03 -11.01 -11.22
N LYS A 162 -20.75 -9.90 -11.12
CA LYS A 162 -20.85 -8.90 -12.20
C LYS A 162 -20.11 -7.65 -11.79
N TRP A 163 -19.12 -7.28 -12.59
CA TRP A 163 -18.28 -6.11 -12.37
C TRP A 163 -18.66 -4.97 -13.30
N THR A 164 -18.70 -3.77 -12.78
CA THR A 164 -18.96 -2.54 -13.51
C THR A 164 -17.76 -1.63 -13.35
N THR A 165 -17.17 -1.20 -14.45
CA THR A 165 -16.07 -0.24 -14.46
C THR A 165 -16.57 1.11 -13.96
N ALA A 166 -15.98 1.59 -12.88
CA ALA A 166 -16.25 2.92 -12.32
C ALA A 166 -15.22 3.94 -12.80
N VAL A 167 -13.96 3.53 -12.96
CA VAL A 167 -12.87 4.37 -13.47
C VAL A 167 -11.96 3.52 -14.35
N ASP A 168 -11.44 4.09 -15.42
CA ASP A 168 -10.31 3.56 -16.15
C ASP A 168 -9.31 4.67 -16.49
N GLY A 169 -8.07 4.29 -16.76
CA GLY A 169 -7.05 5.28 -17.05
C GLY A 169 -5.66 4.71 -17.22
N LYS A 170 -4.71 5.60 -17.16
CA LYS A 170 -3.29 5.32 -17.33
C LYS A 170 -2.46 6.08 -16.33
N ALA A 171 -1.37 5.47 -15.87
CA ALA A 171 -0.34 6.10 -15.07
C ALA A 171 1.01 6.10 -15.80
N THR A 172 1.77 7.16 -15.59
CA THR A 172 3.10 7.34 -16.16
C THR A 172 4.05 7.86 -15.09
N LYS A 173 5.20 7.19 -14.93
CA LYS A 173 6.25 7.59 -14.00
C LYS A 173 7.00 8.81 -14.56
N LYS A 174 7.32 9.76 -13.69
CA LYS A 174 8.15 10.93 -13.99
C LYS A 174 9.62 10.63 -13.91
#